data_607cf13239ff368342e07fa7d4757f50
#
_entry.id   607cf13239ff368342e07fa7d4757f50
#
_cell.length_a   1.000
_cell.length_b   1.000
_cell.length_c   1.000
_cell.angle_alpha   90.00
_cell.angle_beta   90.00
_cell.angle_gamma   90.00
#
_symmetry.space_group_name_H-M   'P 1'
#
loop_
_entity.id
_entity.type
_entity.pdbx_description
1 polymer ?
#
loop_
_entity_poly.entity_id
_entity_poly.type
_entity_poly.pdbx_seq_one_letter_code
_entity_poly.pdbx_strand_id
1 'polypeptide(L)'
;YVNDAGRQIDILACSIFLRKFECFEEDSFPNSAYKGSYILEIAKGIEVEQAIVESDKKKLIDNLPDDDEEKIDELIERIKINHSNNWVLIRDFGLSYVIKSIKEDLTEFKVMFDNWFFESSLGELADKKSEISQALDQVKKEHAYEKNGAVWLESTKFGDDKDRVIIREDGRGTYLSADLAYHRNKLDR
;
A
#
# COMPACT_ATOMS: atom_id res chain seq x y z
N TYR A 1 0.18 -6.72 13.36
CA TYR A 1 0.73 -6.35 12.05
C TYR A 1 -0.25 -5.46 11.32
N VAL A 2 0.20 -4.33 10.83
CA VAL A 2 -0.59 -3.34 10.07
C VAL A 2 -0.03 -3.30 8.65
N ASN A 3 -0.86 -3.64 7.68
CA ASN A 3 -0.54 -3.46 6.26
C ASN A 3 -0.82 -2.00 5.90
N ASP A 4 0.19 -1.15 6.06
CA ASP A 4 0.16 0.29 5.79
C ASP A 4 0.93 0.67 4.52
N ALA A 5 1.23 -0.32 3.68
CA ALA A 5 1.95 -0.16 2.43
C ALA A 5 1.21 -0.84 1.26
N GLY A 6 1.63 -0.53 0.05
CA GLY A 6 1.15 -1.17 -1.16
C GLY A 6 -0.17 -0.60 -1.71
N ARG A 7 -0.67 -1.27 -2.76
CA ARG A 7 -1.75 -0.78 -3.63
C ARG A 7 -3.05 -0.42 -2.91
N GLN A 8 -3.42 -1.14 -1.84
CA GLN A 8 -4.66 -0.86 -1.11
C GLN A 8 -4.64 0.51 -0.42
N ILE A 9 -3.48 0.92 0.10
CA ILE A 9 -3.29 2.24 0.70
C ILE A 9 -3.27 3.32 -0.38
N ASP A 10 -2.72 3.02 -1.54
CA ASP A 10 -2.76 3.93 -2.68
C ASP A 10 -4.21 4.14 -3.17
N ILE A 11 -5.04 3.09 -3.24
CA ILE A 11 -6.47 3.20 -3.56
C ILE A 11 -7.20 4.03 -2.49
N LEU A 12 -6.90 3.85 -1.21
CA LEU A 12 -7.47 4.67 -0.13
C LEU A 12 -7.14 6.15 -0.33
N ALA A 13 -5.86 6.46 -0.53
CA ALA A 13 -5.40 7.83 -0.75
C ALA A 13 -6.02 8.46 -2.01
N CYS A 14 -6.06 7.71 -3.12
CA CYS A 14 -6.70 8.12 -4.36
C CYS A 14 -8.19 8.43 -4.13
N SER A 15 -8.92 7.54 -3.46
CA SER A 15 -10.36 7.73 -3.19
C SER A 15 -10.64 8.99 -2.38
N ILE A 16 -9.82 9.24 -1.34
CA ILE A 16 -9.93 10.47 -0.53
C ILE A 16 -9.59 11.70 -1.36
N PHE A 17 -8.53 11.65 -2.18
CA PHE A 17 -8.14 12.74 -3.07
C PHE A 17 -9.25 13.12 -4.05
N LEU A 18 -9.82 12.11 -4.74
CA LEU A 18 -10.89 12.32 -5.71
C LEU A 18 -12.14 12.95 -5.06
N ARG A 19 -12.47 12.56 -3.83
CA ARG A 19 -13.58 13.16 -3.06
C ARG A 19 -13.23 14.56 -2.55
N LYS A 20 -12.01 14.78 -2.05
CA LYS A 20 -11.56 16.07 -1.52
C LYS A 20 -11.61 17.17 -2.56
N PHE A 21 -11.22 16.86 -3.78
CA PHE A 21 -11.13 17.82 -4.87
C PHE A 21 -12.32 17.76 -5.84
N GLU A 22 -13.33 16.93 -5.54
CA GLU A 22 -14.54 16.79 -6.37
C GLU A 22 -14.19 16.55 -7.85
N CYS A 23 -13.31 15.54 -8.09
CA CYS A 23 -12.83 15.24 -9.43
C CYS A 23 -13.88 14.51 -10.29
N PHE A 24 -14.87 13.88 -9.67
CA PHE A 24 -15.93 13.12 -10.32
C PHE A 24 -17.28 13.41 -9.68
N GLU A 25 -18.34 13.38 -10.49
CA GLU A 25 -19.72 13.30 -9.99
C GLU A 25 -19.96 11.90 -9.36
N GLU A 26 -21.00 11.78 -8.53
CA GLU A 26 -21.29 10.54 -7.80
C GLU A 26 -21.48 9.34 -8.74
N ASP A 27 -22.22 9.52 -9.83
CA ASP A 27 -22.54 8.45 -10.79
C ASP A 27 -21.35 8.02 -11.65
N SER A 28 -20.32 8.85 -11.77
CA SER A 28 -19.11 8.60 -12.56
C SER A 28 -17.88 8.25 -11.70
N PHE A 29 -18.06 8.14 -10.38
CA PHE A 29 -16.96 7.85 -9.47
C PHE A 29 -16.40 6.44 -9.74
N PRO A 30 -15.05 6.26 -9.86
CA PRO A 30 -14.44 4.99 -10.25
C PRO A 30 -14.88 3.80 -9.39
N ASN A 31 -15.20 2.66 -10.05
CA ASN A 31 -15.73 1.50 -9.33
C ASN A 31 -14.69 0.82 -8.43
N SER A 32 -13.42 0.83 -8.82
CA SER A 32 -12.33 0.28 -8.01
C SER A 32 -11.89 1.20 -6.86
N ALA A 33 -12.44 2.42 -6.78
CA ALA A 33 -12.20 3.32 -5.64
C ALA A 33 -13.11 2.98 -4.45
N TYR A 34 -12.67 3.33 -3.25
CA TYR A 34 -13.49 3.19 -2.04
C TYR A 34 -14.61 4.24 -2.00
N LYS A 35 -15.85 3.77 -1.75
CA LYS A 35 -17.08 4.61 -1.81
C LYS A 35 -17.77 4.78 -0.45
N GLY A 36 -17.20 4.19 0.62
CA GLY A 36 -17.81 4.25 1.96
C GLY A 36 -17.93 5.68 2.49
N SER A 37 -18.93 5.93 3.37
CA SER A 37 -19.15 7.25 3.97
C SER A 37 -17.93 7.81 4.71
N TYR A 38 -17.11 6.92 5.28
CA TYR A 38 -15.87 7.30 5.95
C TYR A 38 -14.88 8.01 5.02
N ILE A 39 -14.85 7.70 3.71
CA ILE A 39 -14.02 8.41 2.73
C ILE A 39 -14.44 9.88 2.63
N LEU A 40 -15.74 10.16 2.63
CA LEU A 40 -16.26 11.53 2.63
C LEU A 40 -15.94 12.27 3.93
N GLU A 41 -16.00 11.58 5.07
CA GLU A 41 -15.64 12.14 6.38
C GLU A 41 -14.16 12.50 6.43
N ILE A 42 -13.27 11.61 5.97
CA ILE A 42 -11.84 11.86 5.87
C ILE A 42 -11.59 13.06 4.93
N ALA A 43 -12.19 13.05 3.74
CA ALA A 43 -12.02 14.12 2.75
C ALA A 43 -12.46 15.49 3.25
N LYS A 44 -13.50 15.56 4.09
CA LYS A 44 -13.96 16.80 4.73
C LYS A 44 -13.02 17.25 5.85
N GLY A 45 -12.48 16.31 6.62
CA GLY A 45 -11.65 16.59 7.79
C GLY A 45 -10.20 16.97 7.47
N ILE A 46 -9.72 16.68 6.26
CA ILE A 46 -8.34 17.00 5.90
C ILE A 46 -8.20 18.45 5.40
N GLU A 47 -7.21 19.18 5.92
CA GLU A 47 -6.80 20.48 5.40
C GLU A 47 -5.66 20.26 4.39
N VAL A 48 -5.83 20.80 3.18
CA VAL A 48 -4.84 20.72 2.11
C VAL A 48 -4.24 22.10 1.84
N GLU A 49 -2.93 22.15 1.68
CA GLU A 49 -2.20 23.40 1.47
C GLU A 49 -2.42 23.98 0.07
N GLN A 50 -2.62 23.13 -0.92
CA GLN A 50 -2.74 23.50 -2.32
C GLN A 50 -4.10 23.12 -2.89
N ALA A 51 -4.86 24.12 -3.31
CA ALA A 51 -6.06 23.89 -4.10
C ALA A 51 -5.70 23.39 -5.50
N ILE A 52 -6.56 22.53 -6.07
CA ILE A 52 -6.42 22.06 -7.45
C ILE A 52 -7.35 22.88 -8.32
N VAL A 53 -6.80 23.49 -9.38
CA VAL A 53 -7.61 24.27 -10.33
C VAL A 53 -8.33 23.33 -11.32
N GLU A 54 -9.44 23.81 -11.88
CA GLU A 54 -10.28 23.01 -12.78
C GLU A 54 -9.53 22.45 -14.01
N SER A 55 -8.53 23.18 -14.54
CA SER A 55 -7.72 22.70 -15.65
C SER A 55 -6.90 21.45 -15.29
N ASP A 56 -6.46 21.35 -14.04
CA ASP A 56 -5.65 20.21 -13.57
C ASP A 56 -6.54 19.03 -13.22
N LYS A 57 -7.74 19.27 -12.68
CA LYS A 57 -8.76 18.21 -12.53
C LYS A 57 -9.12 17.59 -13.88
N LYS A 58 -9.34 18.41 -14.92
CA LYS A 58 -9.60 17.92 -16.28
C LYS A 58 -8.47 17.06 -16.81
N LYS A 59 -7.20 17.50 -16.68
CA LYS A 59 -6.05 16.69 -17.11
C LYS A 59 -5.94 15.37 -16.35
N LEU A 60 -6.30 15.38 -15.07
CA LEU A 60 -6.27 14.19 -14.24
C LEU A 60 -7.22 13.11 -14.75
N ILE A 61 -8.42 13.50 -15.19
CA ILE A 61 -9.48 12.58 -15.60
C ILE A 61 -9.59 12.38 -17.12
N ASP A 62 -8.83 13.12 -17.93
CA ASP A 62 -8.88 13.04 -19.38
C ASP A 62 -8.28 11.74 -19.91
N ASN A 63 -8.92 11.12 -20.90
CA ASN A 63 -8.44 9.90 -21.57
C ASN A 63 -8.04 8.77 -20.59
N LEU A 64 -8.84 8.51 -19.57
CA LEU A 64 -8.64 7.38 -18.67
C LEU A 64 -9.01 6.06 -19.38
N PRO A 65 -8.38 4.94 -18.99
CA PRO A 65 -8.76 3.61 -19.44
C PRO A 65 -10.23 3.28 -19.14
N ASP A 66 -10.82 2.39 -19.98
CA ASP A 66 -12.19 1.89 -19.72
C ASP A 66 -12.22 0.86 -18.60
N ASP A 67 -11.18 0.04 -18.47
CA ASP A 67 -11.04 -0.94 -17.38
C ASP A 67 -10.90 -0.25 -16.03
N ASP A 68 -11.68 -0.68 -15.04
CA ASP A 68 -11.75 -0.03 -13.72
C ASP A 68 -10.45 -0.15 -12.93
N GLU A 69 -9.72 -1.27 -13.06
CA GLU A 69 -8.45 -1.47 -12.35
C GLU A 69 -7.31 -0.66 -12.99
N GLU A 70 -7.25 -0.63 -14.34
CA GLU A 70 -6.31 0.22 -15.05
C GLU A 70 -6.59 1.70 -14.81
N LYS A 71 -7.87 2.08 -14.74
CA LYS A 71 -8.32 3.45 -14.44
C LYS A 71 -7.84 3.94 -13.09
N ILE A 72 -8.00 3.13 -12.04
CA ILE A 72 -7.58 3.53 -10.70
C ILE A 72 -6.05 3.59 -10.61
N ASP A 73 -5.33 2.69 -11.26
CA ASP A 73 -3.87 2.69 -11.28
C ASP A 73 -3.33 3.94 -12.02
N GLU A 74 -3.92 4.29 -13.15
CA GLU A 74 -3.57 5.52 -13.89
C GLU A 74 -3.85 6.80 -13.07
N LEU A 75 -4.99 6.87 -12.37
CA LEU A 75 -5.31 7.97 -11.48
C LEU A 75 -4.29 8.11 -10.35
N ILE A 76 -3.91 7.00 -9.71
CA ILE A 76 -2.89 6.97 -8.67
C ILE A 76 -1.57 7.55 -9.18
N GLU A 77 -1.11 7.08 -10.34
CA GLU A 77 0.15 7.56 -10.93
C GLU A 77 0.10 9.05 -11.29
N ARG A 78 -0.98 9.49 -11.93
CA ARG A 78 -1.16 10.92 -12.28
C ARG A 78 -1.17 11.82 -11.04
N ILE A 79 -1.85 11.40 -9.96
CA ILE A 79 -1.91 12.17 -8.71
C ILE A 79 -0.52 12.23 -8.06
N LYS A 80 0.19 11.10 -7.98
CA LYS A 80 1.55 11.03 -7.42
C LYS A 80 2.53 11.96 -8.14
N ILE A 81 2.45 11.98 -9.48
CA ILE A 81 3.34 12.80 -10.31
C ILE A 81 3.01 14.29 -10.19
N ASN A 82 1.74 14.67 -10.31
CA ASN A 82 1.34 16.07 -10.46
C ASN A 82 0.99 16.75 -9.13
N HIS A 83 0.67 15.97 -8.08
CA HIS A 83 0.18 16.47 -6.79
C HIS A 83 0.85 15.76 -5.61
N SER A 84 2.15 15.52 -5.69
CA SER A 84 2.92 14.72 -4.72
C SER A 84 2.76 15.18 -3.27
N ASN A 85 2.74 16.49 -3.01
CA ASN A 85 2.59 17.03 -1.65
C ASN A 85 1.19 16.69 -1.09
N ASN A 86 0.14 16.94 -1.86
CA ASN A 86 -1.22 16.59 -1.46
C ASN A 86 -1.38 15.06 -1.32
N TRP A 87 -0.73 14.29 -2.19
CA TRP A 87 -0.73 12.83 -2.12
C TRP A 87 -0.23 12.30 -0.78
N VAL A 88 0.98 12.72 -0.38
CA VAL A 88 1.59 12.27 0.88
C VAL A 88 0.72 12.66 2.08
N LEU A 89 0.27 13.90 2.12
CA LEU A 89 -0.57 14.42 3.20
C LEU A 89 -1.90 13.66 3.31
N ILE A 90 -2.58 13.42 2.19
CA ILE A 90 -3.86 12.71 2.13
C ILE A 90 -3.69 11.24 2.53
N ARG A 91 -2.63 10.58 2.02
CA ARG A 91 -2.32 9.19 2.36
C ARG A 91 -2.10 9.01 3.85
N ASP A 92 -1.24 9.83 4.44
CA ASP A 92 -0.85 9.70 5.84
C ASP A 92 -2.02 10.07 6.77
N PHE A 93 -2.80 11.09 6.43
CA PHE A 93 -4.00 11.45 7.18
C PHE A 93 -5.07 10.35 7.09
N GLY A 94 -5.37 9.87 5.88
CA GLY A 94 -6.36 8.82 5.65
C GLY A 94 -6.01 7.53 6.38
N LEU A 95 -4.74 7.10 6.28
CA LEU A 95 -4.23 5.93 6.99
C LEU A 95 -4.37 6.10 8.51
N SER A 96 -3.96 7.24 9.05
CA SER A 96 -4.05 7.52 10.48
C SER A 96 -5.51 7.49 10.97
N TYR A 97 -6.44 8.04 10.20
CA TYR A 97 -7.87 8.01 10.51
C TYR A 97 -8.40 6.58 10.58
N VAL A 98 -8.11 5.76 9.54
CA VAL A 98 -8.58 4.36 9.49
C VAL A 98 -7.98 3.54 10.64
N ILE A 99 -6.69 3.69 10.94
CA ILE A 99 -6.03 2.98 12.05
C ILE A 99 -6.63 3.39 13.39
N LYS A 100 -6.94 4.67 13.56
CA LYS A 100 -7.61 5.16 14.77
C LYS A 100 -8.97 4.50 14.95
N SER A 101 -9.80 4.49 13.91
CA SER A 101 -11.12 3.82 13.93
C SER A 101 -11.00 2.33 14.26
N ILE A 102 -10.06 1.61 13.64
CA ILE A 102 -9.80 0.19 13.95
C ILE A 102 -9.42 0.01 15.44
N LYS A 103 -8.60 0.88 16.00
CA LYS A 103 -8.22 0.81 17.43
C LYS A 103 -9.40 1.05 18.35
N GLU A 104 -10.28 1.99 18.01
CA GLU A 104 -11.51 2.28 18.74
C GLU A 104 -12.44 1.07 18.73
N ASP A 105 -12.70 0.48 17.56
CA ASP A 105 -13.51 -0.73 17.41
C ASP A 105 -12.96 -1.90 18.22
N LEU A 106 -11.66 -2.17 18.13
CA LEU A 106 -11.01 -3.23 18.89
C LEU A 106 -11.10 -2.99 20.40
N THR A 107 -11.03 -1.75 20.84
CA THR A 107 -11.18 -1.38 22.25
C THR A 107 -12.61 -1.67 22.73
N GLU A 108 -13.64 -1.39 21.93
CA GLU A 108 -15.02 -1.72 22.23
C GLU A 108 -15.22 -3.25 22.35
N PHE A 109 -14.56 -4.03 21.48
CA PHE A 109 -14.51 -5.50 21.56
C PHE A 109 -13.64 -6.03 22.71
N LYS A 110 -12.98 -5.16 23.49
CA LYS A 110 -12.02 -5.52 24.54
C LYS A 110 -10.82 -6.33 24.04
N VAL A 111 -10.42 -6.09 22.79
CA VAL A 111 -9.23 -6.67 22.18
C VAL A 111 -8.12 -5.62 22.24
N MET A 112 -7.08 -5.91 23.03
CA MET A 112 -5.94 -5.02 23.22
C MET A 112 -4.69 -5.64 22.59
N PHE A 113 -3.92 -4.83 21.88
CA PHE A 113 -2.62 -5.22 21.35
C PHE A 113 -1.52 -4.38 21.98
N ASP A 114 -0.49 -5.02 22.49
CA ASP A 114 0.67 -4.34 23.09
C ASP A 114 1.56 -3.69 22.05
N ASN A 115 1.62 -4.25 20.83
CA ASN A 115 2.46 -3.76 19.75
C ASN A 115 1.68 -3.64 18.43
N TRP A 116 1.76 -2.47 17.83
CA TRP A 116 1.26 -2.16 16.49
C TRP A 116 2.45 -2.04 15.54
N PHE A 117 2.75 -3.12 14.83
CA PHE A 117 3.86 -3.17 13.88
C PHE A 117 3.38 -2.78 12.49
N PHE A 118 4.01 -1.79 11.89
CA PHE A 118 3.69 -1.27 10.57
C PHE A 118 4.60 -1.91 9.51
N GLU A 119 4.01 -2.43 8.42
CA GLU A 119 4.74 -3.05 7.32
C GLU A 119 5.76 -2.10 6.69
N SER A 120 5.39 -0.82 6.54
CA SER A 120 6.26 0.23 6.01
C SER A 120 7.59 0.37 6.78
N SER A 121 7.63 -0.01 8.07
CA SER A 121 8.85 0.01 8.87
C SER A 121 9.90 -0.99 8.43
N LEU A 122 9.52 -2.02 7.67
CA LEU A 122 10.44 -3.00 7.09
C LEU A 122 11.29 -2.40 5.95
N GLY A 123 10.87 -1.27 5.40
CA GLY A 123 11.52 -0.59 4.29
C GLY A 123 11.30 -1.28 2.94
N GLU A 124 12.02 -0.82 1.92
CA GLU A 124 11.88 -1.31 0.55
C GLU A 124 13.00 -2.28 0.18
N LEU A 125 12.71 -3.23 -0.71
CA LEU A 125 13.71 -4.21 -1.20
C LEU A 125 14.89 -3.53 -1.92
N ALA A 126 14.67 -2.39 -2.56
CA ALA A 126 15.71 -1.62 -3.24
C ALA A 126 16.73 -0.99 -2.27
N ASP A 127 16.33 -0.72 -1.04
CA ASP A 127 17.25 -0.25 0.01
C ASP A 127 17.96 -1.44 0.67
N LYS A 128 19.26 -1.57 0.40
CA LYS A 128 20.10 -2.65 0.98
C LYS A 128 20.17 -2.63 2.51
N LYS A 129 19.79 -1.53 3.15
CA LYS A 129 19.77 -1.40 4.61
C LYS A 129 18.41 -1.74 5.20
N SER A 130 17.37 -1.91 4.38
CA SER A 130 16.04 -2.27 4.83
C SER A 130 16.02 -3.66 5.48
N GLU A 131 15.08 -3.90 6.39
CA GLU A 131 14.88 -5.22 7.00
C GLU A 131 14.50 -6.27 5.96
N ILE A 132 13.71 -5.90 4.93
CA ILE A 132 13.37 -6.79 3.83
C ILE A 132 14.63 -7.24 3.09
N SER A 133 15.48 -6.31 2.67
CA SER A 133 16.72 -6.65 1.94
C SER A 133 17.64 -7.55 2.76
N GLN A 134 17.84 -7.22 4.04
CA GLN A 134 18.68 -8.00 4.94
C GLN A 134 18.12 -9.41 5.18
N ALA A 135 16.82 -9.56 5.40
CA ALA A 135 16.18 -10.87 5.58
C ALA A 135 16.32 -11.73 4.33
N LEU A 136 16.09 -11.16 3.15
CA LEU A 136 16.22 -11.89 1.88
C LEU A 136 17.67 -12.25 1.57
N ASP A 137 18.65 -11.42 1.90
CA ASP A 137 20.07 -11.73 1.73
C ASP A 137 20.50 -12.91 2.63
N GLN A 138 19.91 -13.04 3.80
CA GLN A 138 20.14 -14.21 4.66
C GLN A 138 19.52 -15.47 4.06
N VAL A 139 18.27 -15.42 3.62
CA VAL A 139 17.56 -16.55 3.01
C VAL A 139 18.24 -17.01 1.72
N LYS A 140 18.72 -16.08 0.89
CA LYS A 140 19.42 -16.38 -0.37
C LYS A 140 20.69 -17.21 -0.17
N LYS A 141 21.39 -17.06 0.93
CA LYS A 141 22.65 -17.78 1.19
C LYS A 141 22.47 -19.26 1.42
N GLU A 142 21.34 -19.67 2.00
CA GLU A 142 21.18 -21.02 2.54
C GLU A 142 19.95 -21.77 2.00
N HIS A 143 18.89 -21.01 1.60
CA HIS A 143 17.58 -21.59 1.39
C HIS A 143 16.87 -21.06 0.14
N ALA A 144 17.58 -20.52 -0.84
CA ALA A 144 16.99 -20.01 -2.05
C ALA A 144 17.85 -20.32 -3.29
N TYR A 145 17.21 -20.32 -4.45
CA TYR A 145 17.85 -20.47 -5.76
C TYR A 145 17.22 -19.53 -6.78
N GLU A 146 17.96 -19.28 -7.86
CA GLU A 146 17.46 -18.48 -9.00
C GLU A 146 16.95 -19.39 -10.10
N LYS A 147 15.78 -19.07 -10.64
CA LYS A 147 15.17 -19.76 -11.78
C LYS A 147 14.32 -18.80 -12.60
N ASN A 148 14.58 -18.74 -13.90
CA ASN A 148 13.86 -17.87 -14.85
C ASN A 148 13.84 -16.39 -14.43
N GLY A 149 14.97 -15.86 -13.92
CA GLY A 149 15.08 -14.48 -13.48
C GLY A 149 14.42 -14.16 -12.13
N ALA A 150 13.72 -15.11 -11.52
CA ALA A 150 13.11 -14.98 -10.21
C ALA A 150 13.92 -15.71 -9.14
N VAL A 151 13.82 -15.24 -7.87
CA VAL A 151 14.41 -15.91 -6.71
C VAL A 151 13.34 -16.71 -5.99
N TRP A 152 13.62 -17.98 -5.76
CA TRP A 152 12.72 -18.97 -5.16
C TRP A 152 13.22 -19.41 -3.80
N LEU A 153 12.36 -19.41 -2.79
CA LEU A 153 12.59 -20.05 -1.50
C LEU A 153 12.36 -21.55 -1.64
N GLU A 154 13.31 -22.37 -1.15
CA GLU A 154 13.21 -23.83 -1.09
C GLU A 154 12.23 -24.29 0.01
N SER A 155 11.00 -23.77 0.00
CA SER A 155 10.00 -24.03 1.05
C SER A 155 9.58 -25.50 1.14
N THR A 156 9.75 -26.29 0.06
CA THR A 156 9.55 -27.75 0.09
C THR A 156 10.47 -28.45 1.09
N LYS A 157 11.67 -27.93 1.32
CA LYS A 157 12.58 -28.47 2.37
C LYS A 157 12.03 -28.33 3.79
N PHE A 158 11.06 -27.44 3.96
CA PHE A 158 10.41 -27.15 5.25
C PHE A 158 8.96 -27.66 5.33
N GLY A 159 8.56 -28.51 4.37
CA GLY A 159 7.26 -29.18 4.39
C GLY A 159 6.13 -28.48 3.61
N ASP A 160 6.46 -27.46 2.82
CA ASP A 160 5.50 -26.86 1.88
C ASP A 160 5.27 -27.80 0.67
N ASP A 161 4.15 -27.64 -0.03
CA ASP A 161 3.79 -28.40 -1.22
C ASP A 161 4.61 -28.02 -2.47
N LYS A 162 5.16 -26.80 -2.50
CA LYS A 162 5.98 -26.28 -3.59
C LYS A 162 6.88 -25.14 -3.11
N ASP A 163 7.99 -24.92 -3.83
CA ASP A 163 8.84 -23.75 -3.61
C ASP A 163 8.12 -22.45 -3.97
N ARG A 164 8.45 -21.37 -3.27
CA ARG A 164 7.76 -20.08 -3.37
C ARG A 164 8.67 -18.99 -3.92
N VAL A 165 8.14 -18.18 -4.83
CA VAL A 165 8.84 -16.99 -5.32
C VAL A 165 8.90 -15.94 -4.22
N ILE A 166 10.11 -15.47 -3.90
CA ILE A 166 10.34 -14.36 -2.96
C ILE A 166 10.69 -13.06 -3.69
N ILE A 167 11.39 -13.13 -4.84
CA ILE A 167 11.62 -11.99 -5.72
C ILE A 167 11.20 -12.39 -7.13
N ARG A 168 10.38 -11.56 -7.77
CA ARG A 168 9.92 -11.76 -9.14
C ARG A 168 11.03 -11.46 -10.15
N GLU A 169 10.83 -11.85 -11.41
CA GLU A 169 11.75 -11.57 -12.52
C GLU A 169 11.98 -10.07 -12.78
N ASP A 170 11.01 -9.23 -12.44
CA ASP A 170 11.11 -7.77 -12.51
C ASP A 170 11.82 -7.11 -11.32
N GLY A 171 12.37 -7.93 -10.40
CA GLY A 171 13.09 -7.49 -9.20
C GLY A 171 12.20 -7.09 -8.03
N ARG A 172 10.87 -7.10 -8.17
CA ARG A 172 9.95 -6.78 -7.07
C ARG A 172 9.79 -7.94 -6.10
N GLY A 173 9.77 -7.63 -4.81
CA GLY A 173 9.42 -8.61 -3.78
C GLY A 173 7.98 -9.11 -3.92
N THR A 174 7.73 -10.34 -3.45
CA THR A 174 6.38 -10.84 -3.24
C THR A 174 5.93 -10.52 -1.80
N TYR A 175 4.66 -10.78 -1.47
CA TYR A 175 4.19 -10.67 -0.08
C TYR A 175 5.06 -11.49 0.89
N LEU A 176 5.58 -12.64 0.44
CA LEU A 176 6.44 -13.51 1.26
C LEU A 176 7.75 -12.81 1.66
N SER A 177 8.25 -11.86 0.87
CA SER A 177 9.43 -11.07 1.22
C SER A 177 9.22 -10.23 2.48
N ALA A 178 8.08 -9.55 2.58
CA ALA A 178 7.71 -8.78 3.75
C ALA A 178 7.42 -9.69 4.95
N ASP A 179 6.77 -10.84 4.73
CA ASP A 179 6.49 -11.82 5.78
C ASP A 179 7.76 -12.39 6.38
N LEU A 180 8.75 -12.74 5.57
CA LEU A 180 10.06 -13.24 6.04
C LEU A 180 10.77 -12.18 6.90
N ALA A 181 10.78 -10.93 6.45
CA ALA A 181 11.38 -9.82 7.21
C ALA A 181 10.65 -9.57 8.53
N TYR A 182 9.31 -9.60 8.50
CA TYR A 182 8.50 -9.44 9.71
C TYR A 182 8.73 -10.56 10.73
N HIS A 183 8.77 -11.82 10.28
CA HIS A 183 9.03 -12.95 11.18
C HIS A 183 10.42 -12.86 11.80
N ARG A 184 11.45 -12.49 11.02
CA ARG A 184 12.78 -12.22 11.56
C ARG A 184 12.73 -11.12 12.63
N ASN A 185 12.16 -9.96 12.31
CA ASN A 185 11.99 -8.86 13.27
C ASN A 185 11.24 -9.29 14.53
N LYS A 186 10.21 -10.14 14.38
CA LYS A 186 9.45 -10.67 15.52
C LYS A 186 10.27 -11.61 16.41
N LEU A 187 11.20 -12.36 15.84
CA LEU A 187 12.08 -13.25 16.61
C LEU A 187 13.21 -12.48 17.32
N ASP A 188 13.63 -11.34 16.77
CA ASP A 188 14.68 -10.49 17.30
C ASP A 188 14.18 -9.56 18.44
N ARG A 189 12.87 -9.47 18.65
CA ARG A 189 12.20 -8.73 19.76
C ARG A 189 11.96 -9.65 20.95
#